data_b6afe4ce9495978c27d21de1f115303c
#
_entry.id   b6afe4ce9495978c27d21de1f115303c
#
_cell.length_a   1.000
_cell.length_b   1.000
_cell.length_c   1.000
_cell.angle_alpha   90.00
_cell.angle_beta   90.00
_cell.angle_gamma   90.00
#
_symmetry.space_group_name_H-M   'P 1'
#
loop_
_entity.id
_entity.type
_entity.pdbx_description
1 polymer ?
#
loop_
_entity_poly.entity_id
_entity_poly.type
_entity_poly.pdbx_seq_one_letter_code
_entity_poly.pdbx_strand_id
1 'polypeptide(L)'
;MKQLKKLKLDFGDPYIDDMSKRIVFLDIETSLITAKVFRTGNQVINANQLKDSTKILTVAYGSLRDLNNKGVKGVKCLTNRTSKTFKRDPHDDTELLKKLWPILDEADVVVAHNAAFDKGWLLGRYLELGMKLPSHFFVFCTYQNLRPFNMTSKKLDELSQKLIGTKKLSTDFSLWDRCSEGDVDAFKEMEAYNVGDVYDTLYQVWLRTAYYNPVKAIDFANPDSDLIQCKVDGQYLEELIGKYYTNRNTGKKYQLYANPRSGQIYRDRYMITSKSAGCGYVVPRSF
;
A
#
# COMPACT_ATOMS: atom_id res chain seq x y z
N MET A 1 -11.13 24.85 0.37
CA MET A 1 -10.95 23.56 -0.35
C MET A 1 -12.13 22.68 0.00
N LYS A 2 -12.90 22.20 -0.99
CA LYS A 2 -13.96 21.21 -0.76
C LYS A 2 -13.29 19.94 -0.22
N GLN A 3 -13.66 19.51 0.99
CA GLN A 3 -13.28 18.19 1.50
C GLN A 3 -13.64 17.16 0.44
N LEU A 4 -12.63 16.52 -0.14
CA LEU A 4 -12.87 15.38 -1.01
C LEU A 4 -13.59 14.34 -0.15
N LYS A 5 -14.84 14.04 -0.46
CA LYS A 5 -15.61 12.98 0.19
C LYS A 5 -14.74 11.73 0.22
N LYS A 6 -14.67 11.05 1.37
CA LYS A 6 -13.94 9.79 1.49
C LYS A 6 -14.47 8.84 0.40
N LEU A 7 -13.61 8.51 -0.56
CA LEU A 7 -13.92 7.52 -1.58
C LEU A 7 -14.16 6.18 -0.86
N LYS A 8 -15.32 5.58 -1.05
CA LYS A 8 -15.59 4.20 -0.64
C LYS A 8 -15.70 3.34 -1.90
N LEU A 9 -15.03 2.19 -1.87
CA LEU A 9 -15.18 1.18 -2.91
C LEU A 9 -16.44 0.35 -2.63
N ASP A 10 -17.08 -0.15 -3.69
CA ASP A 10 -18.22 -1.03 -3.57
C ASP A 10 -17.78 -2.46 -3.90
N PHE A 11 -17.94 -3.35 -2.96
CA PHE A 11 -17.59 -4.75 -3.09
C PHE A 11 -18.84 -5.64 -3.14
N GLY A 12 -19.90 -5.13 -3.76
CA GLY A 12 -21.14 -5.90 -3.97
C GLY A 12 -20.96 -7.09 -4.92
N ASP A 13 -19.98 -7.04 -5.81
CA ASP A 13 -19.57 -8.16 -6.65
C ASP A 13 -18.76 -9.17 -5.84
N PRO A 14 -19.16 -10.48 -5.80
CA PRO A 14 -18.44 -11.51 -5.03
C PRO A 14 -16.98 -11.69 -5.44
N TYR A 15 -16.66 -11.54 -6.72
CA TYR A 15 -15.28 -11.63 -7.23
C TYR A 15 -14.42 -10.50 -6.68
N ILE A 16 -14.94 -9.27 -6.72
CA ILE A 16 -14.24 -8.09 -6.20
C ILE A 16 -14.08 -8.17 -4.68
N ASP A 17 -15.13 -8.64 -3.98
CA ASP A 17 -15.09 -8.84 -2.54
C ASP A 17 -14.01 -9.86 -2.15
N ASP A 18 -13.89 -10.97 -2.87
CA ASP A 18 -12.90 -12.00 -2.61
C ASP A 18 -11.48 -11.49 -2.89
N MET A 19 -11.25 -10.87 -4.04
CA MET A 19 -9.96 -10.26 -4.37
C MET A 19 -9.55 -9.21 -3.35
N SER A 20 -10.50 -8.40 -2.87
CA SER A 20 -10.22 -7.32 -1.91
C SER A 20 -9.71 -7.82 -0.55
N LYS A 21 -9.96 -9.08 -0.19
CA LYS A 21 -9.41 -9.72 1.02
C LYS A 21 -7.92 -10.04 0.88
N ARG A 22 -7.46 -10.31 -0.35
CA ARG A 22 -6.09 -10.73 -0.66
C ARG A 22 -5.18 -9.57 -1.04
N ILE A 23 -5.69 -8.33 -1.04
CA ILE A 23 -4.91 -7.10 -1.18
C ILE A 23 -4.67 -6.54 0.21
N VAL A 24 -3.43 -6.62 0.69
CA VAL A 24 -3.04 -6.26 2.04
C VAL A 24 -2.24 -4.95 2.03
N PHE A 25 -2.71 -3.96 2.76
CA PHE A 25 -1.96 -2.76 3.07
C PHE A 25 -1.12 -3.02 4.31
N LEU A 26 0.16 -2.67 4.26
CA LEU A 26 1.10 -3.04 5.30
C LEU A 26 2.14 -1.93 5.48
N ASP A 27 2.54 -1.72 6.73
CA ASP A 27 3.65 -0.87 7.14
C ASP A 27 4.35 -1.49 8.34
N ILE A 28 5.68 -1.40 8.41
CA ILE A 28 6.49 -1.97 9.48
C ILE A 28 7.29 -0.90 10.20
N GLU A 29 7.48 -1.11 11.51
CA GLU A 29 8.46 -0.38 12.29
C GLU A 29 9.57 -1.31 12.74
N THR A 30 10.80 -0.84 12.62
CA THR A 30 12.01 -1.64 12.92
C THR A 30 12.77 -1.09 14.10
N SER A 31 13.52 -1.96 14.78
CA SER A 31 14.44 -1.54 15.84
C SER A 31 15.57 -0.68 15.29
N LEU A 32 16.13 0.13 16.16
CA LEU A 32 17.40 0.79 15.92
C LEU A 32 18.52 -0.24 15.81
N ILE A 33 19.55 0.11 15.07
CA ILE A 33 20.80 -0.67 15.00
C ILE A 33 21.84 -0.01 15.92
N THR A 34 22.45 -0.80 16.78
CA THR A 34 23.58 -0.34 17.60
C THR A 34 24.90 -0.71 16.95
N ALA A 35 25.78 0.27 16.80
CA ALA A 35 27.11 0.06 16.22
C ALA A 35 28.22 0.67 17.09
N LYS A 36 29.40 0.03 17.08
CA LYS A 36 30.60 0.57 17.68
C LYS A 36 31.33 1.44 16.65
N VAL A 37 31.52 2.71 16.97
CA VAL A 37 32.18 3.67 16.10
C VAL A 37 33.29 4.40 16.81
N PHE A 38 34.32 4.81 16.09
CA PHE A 38 35.47 5.54 16.67
C PHE A 38 35.25 7.07 16.78
N ARG A 39 34.27 7.60 16.01
CA ARG A 39 33.96 9.03 15.98
C ARG A 39 32.51 9.27 15.63
N THR A 40 32.02 10.48 15.89
CA THR A 40 30.72 10.97 15.43
C THR A 40 30.81 11.53 14.00
N GLY A 41 29.66 11.82 13.38
CA GLY A 41 29.54 12.37 12.02
C GLY A 41 29.27 11.30 10.97
N ASN A 42 29.28 11.69 9.71
CA ASN A 42 29.00 10.77 8.59
C ASN A 42 30.11 9.75 8.44
N GLN A 43 29.75 8.48 8.59
CA GLN A 43 30.67 7.37 8.40
C GLN A 43 29.94 6.14 7.87
N VAL A 44 30.68 5.28 7.18
CA VAL A 44 30.19 3.97 6.75
C VAL A 44 30.32 3.00 7.92
N ILE A 45 29.24 2.35 8.29
CA ILE A 45 29.20 1.30 9.31
C ILE A 45 29.36 -0.05 8.63
N ASN A 46 30.40 -0.77 8.99
CA ASN A 46 30.63 -2.12 8.50
C ASN A 46 29.92 -3.17 9.39
N ALA A 47 29.59 -4.34 8.84
CA ALA A 47 28.87 -5.39 9.56
C ALA A 47 29.56 -5.83 10.86
N ASN A 48 30.89 -5.84 10.91
CA ASN A 48 31.67 -6.19 12.12
C ASN A 48 31.60 -5.12 13.23
N GLN A 49 31.07 -3.94 12.95
CA GLN A 49 30.85 -2.88 13.94
C GLN A 49 29.45 -2.97 14.57
N LEU A 50 28.54 -3.75 13.98
CA LEU A 50 27.19 -3.93 14.47
C LEU A 50 27.20 -4.78 15.73
N LYS A 51 26.41 -4.39 16.73
CA LYS A 51 26.14 -5.20 17.91
C LYS A 51 24.90 -6.08 17.69
N ASP A 52 23.91 -5.54 16.99
CA ASP A 52 22.60 -6.15 16.81
C ASP A 52 22.22 -6.08 15.33
N SER A 53 21.36 -7.00 14.91
CA SER A 53 20.67 -6.93 13.63
C SER A 53 19.33 -6.23 13.80
N THR A 54 18.84 -5.57 12.75
CA THR A 54 17.50 -4.97 12.72
C THR A 54 16.43 -6.04 12.97
N LYS A 55 15.49 -5.73 13.85
CA LYS A 55 14.32 -6.55 14.20
C LYS A 55 13.05 -5.79 13.87
N ILE A 56 11.95 -6.50 13.67
CA ILE A 56 10.64 -5.90 13.48
C ILE A 56 10.02 -5.64 14.87
N LEU A 57 9.63 -4.39 15.15
CA LEU A 57 8.97 -4.01 16.40
C LEU A 57 7.46 -4.16 16.31
N THR A 58 6.88 -3.61 15.25
CA THR A 58 5.45 -3.66 14.95
C THR A 58 5.21 -3.85 13.47
N VAL A 59 4.07 -4.45 13.12
CA VAL A 59 3.54 -4.52 11.77
C VAL A 59 2.06 -4.17 11.82
N ALA A 60 1.69 -3.03 11.24
CA ALA A 60 0.30 -2.70 11.01
C ALA A 60 -0.13 -3.18 9.63
N TYR A 61 -1.31 -3.78 9.53
CA TYR A 61 -1.84 -4.27 8.26
C TYR A 61 -3.37 -4.31 8.25
N GLY A 62 -3.93 -4.26 7.06
CA GLY A 62 -5.36 -4.46 6.84
C GLY A 62 -5.64 -4.84 5.39
N SER A 63 -6.64 -5.70 5.17
CA SER A 63 -7.08 -5.98 3.80
C SER A 63 -7.80 -4.77 3.22
N LEU A 64 -7.77 -4.62 1.90
CA LEU A 64 -8.51 -3.55 1.23
C LEU A 64 -10.00 -3.57 1.64
N ARG A 65 -10.60 -4.76 1.73
CA ARG A 65 -11.97 -4.95 2.19
C ARG A 65 -12.20 -4.40 3.60
N ASP A 66 -11.32 -4.76 4.54
CA ASP A 66 -11.47 -4.33 5.93
C ASP A 66 -11.29 -2.83 6.08
N LEU A 67 -10.28 -2.25 5.42
CA LEU A 67 -10.03 -0.81 5.44
C LEU A 67 -11.21 -0.02 4.85
N ASN A 68 -11.77 -0.51 3.75
CA ASN A 68 -12.92 0.12 3.10
C ASN A 68 -14.19 0.07 3.97
N ASN A 69 -14.48 -1.09 4.57
CA ASN A 69 -15.73 -1.33 5.28
C ASN A 69 -15.71 -0.87 6.73
N LYS A 70 -14.57 -1.04 7.42
CA LYS A 70 -14.42 -0.80 8.86
C LYS A 70 -13.61 0.46 9.19
N GLY A 71 -12.99 1.10 8.17
CA GLY A 71 -12.10 2.23 8.38
C GLY A 71 -10.86 1.82 9.18
N VAL A 72 -10.41 2.68 10.08
CA VAL A 72 -9.26 2.42 10.96
C VAL A 72 -9.42 1.15 11.80
N LYS A 73 -10.65 0.78 12.14
CA LYS A 73 -10.93 -0.49 12.86
C LYS A 73 -10.64 -1.74 12.02
N GLY A 74 -10.42 -1.60 10.72
CA GLY A 74 -9.98 -2.65 9.82
C GLY A 74 -8.47 -2.90 9.85
N VAL A 75 -7.68 -2.01 10.47
CA VAL A 75 -6.25 -2.20 10.68
C VAL A 75 -6.02 -3.06 11.92
N LYS A 76 -5.15 -4.03 11.79
CA LYS A 76 -4.61 -4.85 12.88
C LYS A 76 -3.15 -4.48 13.05
N CYS A 77 -2.65 -4.54 14.29
CA CYS A 77 -1.24 -4.33 14.58
C CYS A 77 -0.70 -5.55 15.34
N LEU A 78 0.33 -6.17 14.76
CA LEU A 78 1.15 -7.17 15.45
C LEU A 78 2.32 -6.44 16.11
N THR A 79 2.67 -6.86 17.32
CA THR A 79 3.69 -6.17 18.13
C THR A 79 4.44 -7.17 19.00
N ASN A 80 5.74 -6.94 19.19
CA ASN A 80 6.56 -7.73 20.11
C ASN A 80 6.08 -7.60 21.55
N ARG A 81 5.45 -6.48 21.92
CA ARG A 81 4.91 -6.23 23.26
C ARG A 81 3.99 -7.36 23.77
N THR A 82 3.27 -8.02 22.85
CA THR A 82 2.37 -9.15 23.20
C THR A 82 3.05 -10.52 23.14
N SER A 83 4.33 -10.57 22.83
CA SER A 83 5.11 -11.82 22.82
C SER A 83 5.36 -12.33 24.23
N LYS A 84 5.44 -13.66 24.39
CA LYS A 84 5.83 -14.30 25.65
C LYS A 84 7.26 -13.97 26.05
N THR A 85 8.10 -13.63 25.10
CA THR A 85 9.52 -13.31 25.27
C THR A 85 9.76 -11.85 25.60
N PHE A 86 8.78 -10.96 25.45
CA PHE A 86 8.92 -9.51 25.53
C PHE A 86 9.69 -9.01 26.77
N LYS A 87 9.36 -9.53 27.95
CA LYS A 87 10.04 -9.12 29.19
C LYS A 87 11.53 -9.50 29.23
N ARG A 88 11.93 -10.55 28.51
CA ARG A 88 13.32 -11.00 28.42
C ARG A 88 14.04 -10.34 27.25
N ASP A 89 13.37 -10.22 26.15
CA ASP A 89 13.89 -9.65 24.89
C ASP A 89 12.76 -8.91 24.14
N PRO A 90 12.67 -7.59 24.27
CA PRO A 90 11.65 -6.79 23.58
C PRO A 90 11.87 -6.75 22.05
N HIS A 91 13.04 -7.20 21.58
CA HIS A 91 13.37 -7.25 20.16
C HIS A 91 13.07 -8.60 19.50
N ASP A 92 12.65 -9.62 20.26
CA ASP A 92 12.31 -10.94 19.69
C ASP A 92 11.03 -10.86 18.85
N ASP A 93 11.20 -10.77 17.54
CA ASP A 93 10.15 -10.66 16.54
C ASP A 93 9.61 -12.02 16.05
N THR A 94 10.08 -13.14 16.63
CA THR A 94 9.74 -14.49 16.17
C THR A 94 8.24 -14.78 16.21
N GLU A 95 7.56 -14.44 17.30
CA GLU A 95 6.11 -14.67 17.42
C GLU A 95 5.31 -13.75 16.48
N LEU A 96 5.74 -12.51 16.34
CA LEU A 96 5.13 -11.53 15.44
C LEU A 96 5.19 -12.04 13.99
N LEU A 97 6.37 -12.47 13.55
CA LEU A 97 6.60 -12.97 12.19
C LEU A 97 5.84 -14.26 11.91
N LYS A 98 5.74 -15.18 12.89
CA LYS A 98 4.88 -16.38 12.76
C LYS A 98 3.41 -16.04 12.57
N LYS A 99 2.91 -15.00 13.24
CA LYS A 99 1.52 -14.52 13.08
C LYS A 99 1.30 -13.80 11.76
N LEU A 100 2.32 -13.09 11.25
CA LEU A 100 2.24 -12.38 9.98
C LEU A 100 2.33 -13.32 8.77
N TRP A 101 3.06 -14.43 8.91
CA TRP A 101 3.36 -15.35 7.81
C TRP A 101 2.11 -15.79 7.02
N PRO A 102 1.02 -16.31 7.63
CA PRO A 102 -0.15 -16.75 6.88
C PRO A 102 -0.85 -15.60 6.14
N ILE A 103 -0.77 -14.39 6.67
CA ILE A 103 -1.36 -13.20 6.05
C ILE A 103 -0.64 -12.85 4.74
N LEU A 104 0.69 -12.97 4.74
CA LEU A 104 1.49 -12.75 3.53
C LEU A 104 1.40 -13.91 2.56
N ASP A 105 1.25 -15.15 3.07
CA ASP A 105 1.12 -16.36 2.24
C ASP A 105 -0.19 -16.37 1.45
N GLU A 106 -1.27 -15.81 2.02
CA GLU A 106 -2.58 -15.67 1.38
C GLU A 106 -2.70 -14.40 0.53
N ALA A 107 -1.78 -13.45 0.64
CA ALA A 107 -1.85 -12.19 -0.08
C ALA A 107 -1.49 -12.36 -1.55
N ASP A 108 -2.32 -11.84 -2.46
CA ASP A 108 -1.97 -11.68 -3.87
C ASP A 108 -1.15 -10.41 -4.10
N VAL A 109 -1.50 -9.34 -3.37
CA VAL A 109 -0.87 -8.03 -3.48
C VAL A 109 -0.60 -7.44 -2.10
N VAL A 110 0.60 -6.96 -1.88
CA VAL A 110 0.97 -6.14 -0.72
C VAL A 110 1.18 -4.70 -1.17
N VAL A 111 0.43 -3.79 -0.56
CA VAL A 111 0.53 -2.34 -0.77
C VAL A 111 1.33 -1.73 0.36
N ALA A 112 2.41 -1.06 0.06
CA ALA A 112 3.24 -0.35 1.04
C ALA A 112 3.82 0.94 0.45
N HIS A 113 4.36 1.82 1.31
CA HIS A 113 5.03 3.04 0.88
C HIS A 113 6.55 2.88 0.97
N ASN A 114 7.26 3.01 -0.15
CA ASN A 114 8.66 2.59 -0.27
C ASN A 114 8.86 1.09 0.02
N ALA A 115 7.96 0.29 -0.50
CA ALA A 115 7.73 -1.13 -0.21
C ALA A 115 8.97 -2.04 -0.32
N ALA A 116 10.06 -1.58 -0.93
CA ALA A 116 11.33 -2.31 -0.94
C ALA A 116 11.92 -2.46 0.46
N PHE A 117 11.69 -1.47 1.33
CA PHE A 117 12.10 -1.50 2.72
C PHE A 117 11.32 -2.59 3.47
N ASP A 118 9.99 -2.50 3.49
CA ASP A 118 9.13 -3.43 4.22
C ASP A 118 9.35 -4.88 3.77
N LYS A 119 9.26 -5.11 2.46
CA LYS A 119 9.47 -6.42 1.89
C LYS A 119 10.86 -6.97 2.18
N GLY A 120 11.88 -6.13 2.04
CA GLY A 120 13.28 -6.55 2.25
C GLY A 120 13.51 -7.02 3.68
N TRP A 121 13.09 -6.24 4.66
CA TRP A 121 13.24 -6.59 6.07
C TRP A 121 12.43 -7.83 6.44
N LEU A 122 11.16 -7.91 6.05
CA LEU A 122 10.31 -9.08 6.36
C LEU A 122 10.90 -10.37 5.79
N LEU A 123 11.25 -10.39 4.50
CA LEU A 123 11.82 -11.59 3.89
C LEU A 123 13.20 -11.93 4.46
N GLY A 124 14.04 -10.93 4.73
CA GLY A 124 15.33 -11.12 5.39
C GLY A 124 15.18 -11.75 6.77
N ARG A 125 14.25 -11.26 7.58
CA ARG A 125 13.99 -11.80 8.91
C ARG A 125 13.46 -13.24 8.87
N TYR A 126 12.57 -13.59 7.91
CA TYR A 126 12.14 -14.98 7.73
C TYR A 126 13.32 -15.90 7.43
N LEU A 127 14.25 -15.49 6.56
CA LEU A 127 15.46 -16.26 6.24
C LEU A 127 16.39 -16.40 7.46
N GLU A 128 16.64 -15.32 8.20
CA GLU A 128 17.49 -15.33 9.40
C GLU A 128 16.94 -16.27 10.50
N LEU A 129 15.62 -16.36 10.60
CA LEU A 129 14.95 -17.26 11.55
C LEU A 129 14.79 -18.70 11.02
N GLY A 130 15.28 -19.01 9.83
CA GLY A 130 15.11 -20.31 9.19
C GLY A 130 13.65 -20.66 8.86
N MET A 131 12.78 -19.68 8.75
CA MET A 131 11.38 -19.88 8.42
C MET A 131 11.21 -20.01 6.90
N LYS A 132 10.21 -20.81 6.48
CA LYS A 132 9.78 -20.83 5.07
C LYS A 132 9.32 -19.44 4.67
N LEU A 133 9.72 -18.98 3.47
CA LEU A 133 9.18 -17.75 2.90
C LEU A 133 7.70 -17.94 2.55
N PRO A 134 6.88 -16.88 2.68
CA PRO A 134 5.51 -16.89 2.19
C PRO A 134 5.48 -17.07 0.67
N SER A 135 4.33 -17.45 0.13
CA SER A 135 4.09 -17.53 -1.31
C SER A 135 4.38 -16.19 -1.99
N HIS A 136 4.65 -16.24 -3.28
CA HIS A 136 4.94 -15.01 -4.02
C HIS A 136 3.71 -14.11 -4.06
N PHE A 137 3.88 -12.86 -3.68
CA PHE A 137 2.90 -11.80 -3.80
C PHE A 137 3.44 -10.63 -4.63
N PHE A 138 2.57 -9.96 -5.34
CA PHE A 138 2.91 -8.72 -6.02
C PHE A 138 3.03 -7.55 -5.03
N VAL A 139 3.86 -6.57 -5.36
CA VAL A 139 4.03 -5.38 -4.52
C VAL A 139 3.55 -4.14 -5.26
N PHE A 140 2.59 -3.44 -4.67
CA PHE A 140 2.20 -2.11 -5.11
C PHE A 140 2.87 -1.07 -4.22
N CYS A 141 3.88 -0.40 -4.74
CA CYS A 141 4.59 0.65 -4.03
C CYS A 141 3.99 2.02 -4.35
N THR A 142 3.31 2.65 -3.39
CA THR A 142 2.71 3.98 -3.57
C THR A 142 3.74 5.06 -3.86
N TYR A 143 4.95 4.97 -3.29
CA TYR A 143 6.06 5.88 -3.61
C TYR A 143 6.46 5.80 -5.09
N GLN A 144 6.58 4.59 -5.64
CA GLN A 144 6.91 4.42 -7.06
C GLN A 144 5.75 4.79 -7.98
N ASN A 145 4.52 4.55 -7.54
CA ASN A 145 3.31 4.92 -8.27
C ASN A 145 3.19 6.43 -8.48
N LEU A 146 3.82 7.22 -7.62
CA LEU A 146 3.87 8.68 -7.73
C LEU A 146 4.98 9.21 -8.65
N ARG A 147 5.76 8.34 -9.30
CA ARG A 147 6.85 8.79 -10.21
C ARG A 147 6.37 9.70 -11.35
N PRO A 148 5.21 9.45 -12.00
CA PRO A 148 4.71 10.31 -13.07
C PRO A 148 4.30 11.71 -12.59
N PHE A 149 4.13 11.92 -11.29
CA PHE A 149 3.68 13.18 -10.72
C PHE A 149 4.86 14.00 -10.19
N ASN A 150 4.98 15.23 -10.67
CA ASN A 150 5.97 16.18 -10.15
C ASN A 150 5.47 16.73 -8.81
N MET A 151 5.95 16.14 -7.71
CA MET A 151 5.64 16.56 -6.35
C MET A 151 6.93 17.01 -5.63
N THR A 152 6.81 18.07 -4.83
CA THR A 152 7.93 18.60 -4.03
C THR A 152 8.51 17.56 -3.09
N SER A 153 7.65 16.71 -2.55
CA SER A 153 8.03 15.56 -1.71
C SER A 153 7.07 14.41 -1.94
N LYS A 154 7.59 13.21 -1.80
CA LYS A 154 6.81 11.95 -1.84
C LYS A 154 6.84 11.23 -0.49
N LYS A 155 7.31 11.90 0.58
CA LYS A 155 7.21 11.35 1.93
C LYS A 155 5.74 11.19 2.32
N LEU A 156 5.42 10.10 3.01
CA LEU A 156 4.06 9.74 3.35
C LEU A 156 3.35 10.82 4.16
N ASP A 157 4.05 11.43 5.11
CA ASP A 157 3.54 12.54 5.93
C ASP A 157 3.14 13.76 5.08
N GLU A 158 4.02 14.22 4.17
CA GLU A 158 3.71 15.36 3.31
C GLU A 158 2.59 15.05 2.31
N LEU A 159 2.51 13.81 1.83
CA LEU A 159 1.41 13.36 0.98
C LEU A 159 0.08 13.42 1.74
N SER A 160 0.07 12.96 2.99
CA SER A 160 -1.11 13.00 3.86
C SER A 160 -1.59 14.42 4.05
N GLN A 161 -0.70 15.34 4.38
CA GLN A 161 -1.04 16.75 4.56
C GLN A 161 -1.58 17.38 3.27
N LYS A 162 -0.92 17.16 2.14
CA LYS A 162 -1.27 17.80 0.86
C LYS A 162 -2.48 17.19 0.18
N LEU A 163 -2.61 15.86 0.19
CA LEU A 163 -3.67 15.16 -0.54
C LEU A 163 -4.92 14.92 0.30
N ILE A 164 -4.77 14.81 1.61
CA ILE A 164 -5.81 14.36 2.53
C ILE A 164 -6.20 15.46 3.51
N GLY A 165 -5.24 16.32 3.88
CA GLY A 165 -5.40 17.35 4.91
C GLY A 165 -5.26 16.78 6.33
N THR A 166 -4.79 15.55 6.48
CA THR A 166 -4.49 14.93 7.78
C THR A 166 -3.01 15.12 8.10
N LYS A 167 -2.71 15.37 9.37
CA LYS A 167 -1.34 15.40 9.86
C LYS A 167 -1.04 14.06 10.51
N LYS A 168 0.08 13.46 10.11
CA LYS A 168 0.63 12.25 10.74
C LYS A 168 0.89 12.54 12.23
N LEU A 169 0.78 11.53 13.09
CA LEU A 169 1.24 11.64 14.47
C LEU A 169 2.73 12.01 14.46
N SER A 170 3.08 13.06 15.17
CA SER A 170 4.49 13.47 15.25
C SER A 170 5.20 12.52 16.19
N THR A 171 6.24 11.89 15.69
CA THR A 171 7.15 11.07 16.49
C THR A 171 8.57 11.60 16.33
N ASP A 172 9.41 11.36 17.31
CA ASP A 172 10.83 11.65 17.25
C ASP A 172 11.64 10.38 17.51
N PHE A 173 12.93 10.48 17.38
CA PHE A 173 13.84 9.35 17.56
C PHE A 173 13.74 8.70 18.95
N SER A 174 13.30 9.45 19.98
CA SER A 174 13.17 8.96 21.35
C SER A 174 12.15 7.83 21.48
N LEU A 175 11.12 7.78 20.60
CA LEU A 175 10.14 6.70 20.60
C LEU A 175 10.80 5.35 20.29
N TRP A 176 11.66 5.30 19.28
CA TRP A 176 12.40 4.08 18.91
C TRP A 176 13.40 3.68 19.99
N ASP A 177 14.04 4.67 20.63
CA ASP A 177 14.98 4.42 21.71
C ASP A 177 14.28 3.78 22.92
N ARG A 178 13.16 4.37 23.38
CA ARG A 178 12.32 3.79 24.44
C ARG A 178 11.78 2.40 24.08
N CYS A 179 11.37 2.17 22.84
CA CYS A 179 10.98 0.83 22.39
C CYS A 179 12.15 -0.16 22.50
N SER A 180 13.37 0.28 22.17
CA SER A 180 14.57 -0.53 22.30
C SER A 180 14.89 -0.92 23.76
N GLU A 181 14.48 -0.09 24.72
CA GLU A 181 14.59 -0.37 26.17
C GLU A 181 13.44 -1.25 26.70
N GLY A 182 12.44 -1.55 25.86
CA GLY A 182 11.29 -2.37 26.24
C GLY A 182 10.20 -1.60 27.00
N ASP A 183 10.13 -0.28 26.83
CA ASP A 183 9.07 0.55 27.40
C ASP A 183 7.71 0.18 26.78
N VAL A 184 6.81 -0.34 27.64
CA VAL A 184 5.47 -0.79 27.24
C VAL A 184 4.62 0.34 26.68
N ASP A 185 4.75 1.55 27.21
CA ASP A 185 3.94 2.69 26.77
C ASP A 185 4.48 3.24 25.44
N ALA A 186 5.79 3.20 25.22
CA ALA A 186 6.40 3.49 23.93
C ALA A 186 5.93 2.51 22.85
N PHE A 187 5.81 1.22 23.15
CA PHE A 187 5.25 0.25 22.21
C PHE A 187 3.77 0.54 21.88
N LYS A 188 2.95 0.96 22.84
CA LYS A 188 1.56 1.36 22.56
C LYS A 188 1.50 2.60 21.65
N GLU A 189 2.39 3.56 21.89
CA GLU A 189 2.53 4.76 21.05
C GLU A 189 2.95 4.38 19.61
N MET A 190 3.93 3.49 19.48
CA MET A 190 4.39 2.94 18.20
C MET A 190 3.28 2.18 17.46
N GLU A 191 2.48 1.38 18.17
CA GLU A 191 1.34 0.67 17.61
C GLU A 191 0.30 1.65 17.03
N ALA A 192 -0.04 2.71 17.78
CA ALA A 192 -0.98 3.72 17.33
C ALA A 192 -0.45 4.50 16.13
N TYR A 193 0.84 4.83 16.13
CA TYR A 193 1.53 5.47 15.04
C TYR A 193 1.49 4.61 13.77
N ASN A 194 1.89 3.35 13.85
CA ASN A 194 1.94 2.41 12.73
C ASN A 194 0.52 2.13 12.15
N VAL A 195 -0.51 2.03 13.01
CA VAL A 195 -1.93 1.92 12.57
C VAL A 195 -2.37 3.15 11.77
N GLY A 196 -1.99 4.35 12.23
CA GLY A 196 -2.27 5.61 11.52
C GLY A 196 -1.59 5.66 10.16
N ASP A 197 -0.36 5.13 10.06
CA ASP A 197 0.37 5.08 8.79
C ASP A 197 -0.33 4.21 7.75
N VAL A 198 -0.92 3.10 8.15
CA VAL A 198 -1.67 2.24 7.22
C VAL A 198 -2.99 2.89 6.78
N TYR A 199 -3.82 3.39 7.70
CA TYR A 199 -5.17 3.84 7.33
C TYR A 199 -5.22 5.31 6.91
N ASP A 200 -4.68 6.20 7.74
CA ASP A 200 -4.84 7.64 7.54
C ASP A 200 -3.90 8.18 6.46
N THR A 201 -2.86 7.41 6.11
CA THR A 201 -1.88 7.82 5.12
C THR A 201 -1.82 6.87 3.92
N LEU A 202 -1.29 5.66 4.06
CA LEU A 202 -1.03 4.73 2.95
C LEU A 202 -2.29 4.41 2.14
N TYR A 203 -3.36 3.95 2.81
CA TYR A 203 -4.62 3.61 2.17
C TYR A 203 -5.26 4.82 1.46
N GLN A 204 -5.23 5.98 2.11
CA GLN A 204 -5.80 7.21 1.54
C GLN A 204 -4.99 7.73 0.34
N VAL A 205 -3.66 7.63 0.38
CA VAL A 205 -2.80 7.97 -0.77
C VAL A 205 -3.07 7.01 -1.93
N TRP A 206 -3.18 5.70 -1.65
CA TRP A 206 -3.52 4.71 -2.66
C TRP A 206 -4.86 5.02 -3.33
N LEU A 207 -5.93 5.27 -2.56
CA LEU A 207 -7.25 5.60 -3.10
C LEU A 207 -7.23 6.78 -4.09
N ARG A 208 -6.35 7.76 -3.88
CA ARG A 208 -6.27 8.95 -4.74
C ARG A 208 -5.41 8.76 -5.97
N THR A 209 -4.42 7.90 -5.88
CA THR A 209 -3.39 7.78 -6.92
C THR A 209 -3.57 6.56 -7.81
N ALA A 210 -4.22 5.51 -7.34
CA ALA A 210 -4.38 4.25 -8.06
C ALA A 210 -5.13 4.41 -9.40
N TYR A 211 -6.15 5.27 -9.44
CA TYR A 211 -6.93 5.52 -10.66
C TYR A 211 -6.12 6.18 -11.78
N TYR A 212 -5.13 7.01 -11.42
CA TYR A 212 -4.32 7.75 -12.40
C TYR A 212 -3.13 6.93 -12.92
N ASN A 213 -2.64 6.00 -12.12
CA ASN A 213 -1.53 5.14 -12.49
C ASN A 213 -1.76 3.72 -11.93
N PRO A 214 -2.76 3.00 -12.48
CA PRO A 214 -3.06 1.64 -12.04
C PRO A 214 -1.90 0.73 -12.38
N VAL A 215 -1.35 0.08 -11.37
CA VAL A 215 -0.32 -0.95 -11.56
C VAL A 215 -0.99 -2.23 -12.02
N LYS A 216 -0.35 -2.92 -12.94
CA LYS A 216 -0.86 -4.18 -13.53
C LYS A 216 -1.13 -5.30 -12.52
N ALA A 217 -0.58 -5.17 -11.31
CA ALA A 217 -0.75 -6.15 -10.25
C ALA A 217 -2.13 -6.14 -9.58
N ILE A 218 -2.90 -5.05 -9.73
CA ILE A 218 -4.26 -4.95 -9.20
C ILE A 218 -5.19 -4.80 -10.38
N ASP A 219 -5.96 -5.82 -10.67
CA ASP A 219 -6.94 -5.82 -11.74
C ASP A 219 -8.25 -6.38 -11.18
N PHE A 220 -9.17 -5.50 -10.85
CA PHE A 220 -10.50 -5.84 -10.36
C PHE A 220 -11.52 -6.10 -11.47
N ALA A 221 -11.12 -5.96 -12.73
CA ALA A 221 -12.01 -6.31 -13.83
C ALA A 221 -12.21 -7.83 -13.86
N ASN A 222 -13.46 -8.26 -13.76
CA ASN A 222 -13.81 -9.67 -13.86
C ASN A 222 -13.55 -10.15 -15.29
N PRO A 223 -12.68 -11.13 -15.51
CA PRO A 223 -12.34 -11.62 -16.85
C PRO A 223 -13.53 -12.28 -17.56
N ASP A 224 -14.52 -12.74 -16.80
CA ASP A 224 -15.72 -13.41 -17.33
C ASP A 224 -16.88 -12.43 -17.61
N SER A 225 -16.64 -11.13 -17.42
CA SER A 225 -17.65 -10.10 -17.68
C SER A 225 -17.59 -9.61 -19.13
N ASP A 226 -18.73 -9.59 -19.79
CA ASP A 226 -18.89 -8.96 -21.11
C ASP A 226 -18.89 -7.42 -21.05
N LEU A 227 -18.99 -6.85 -19.85
CA LEU A 227 -19.06 -5.42 -19.64
C LEU A 227 -17.66 -4.85 -19.32
N ILE A 228 -17.37 -3.66 -19.84
CA ILE A 228 -16.11 -2.98 -19.59
C ILE A 228 -16.06 -2.50 -18.14
N GLN A 229 -15.04 -2.94 -17.40
CA GLN A 229 -14.85 -2.61 -15.99
C GLN A 229 -13.57 -1.83 -15.76
N CYS A 230 -13.59 -1.03 -14.71
CA CYS A 230 -12.41 -0.35 -14.18
C CYS A 230 -11.50 -1.35 -13.45
N LYS A 231 -10.24 -1.43 -13.87
CA LYS A 231 -9.26 -2.32 -13.24
C LYS A 231 -8.96 -1.99 -11.78
N VAL A 232 -9.19 -0.75 -11.36
CA VAL A 232 -8.85 -0.26 -10.02
C VAL A 232 -9.90 -0.62 -8.97
N ASP A 233 -11.17 -0.66 -9.35
CA ASP A 233 -12.29 -0.85 -8.40
C ASP A 233 -13.38 -1.79 -8.92
N GLY A 234 -13.21 -2.39 -10.10
CA GLY A 234 -14.15 -3.30 -10.72
C GLY A 234 -15.49 -2.66 -11.16
N GLN A 235 -15.65 -1.34 -10.99
CA GLN A 235 -16.89 -0.68 -11.40
C GLN A 235 -17.10 -0.77 -12.90
N TYR A 236 -18.34 -1.02 -13.31
CA TYR A 236 -18.72 -0.90 -14.72
C TYR A 236 -18.52 0.53 -15.19
N LEU A 237 -17.87 0.65 -16.35
CA LEU A 237 -17.62 1.94 -16.94
C LEU A 237 -18.79 2.34 -17.82
N GLU A 238 -19.26 3.57 -17.65
CA GLU A 238 -20.32 4.14 -18.47
C GLU A 238 -19.75 4.64 -19.81
N GLU A 239 -20.32 4.18 -20.91
CA GLU A 239 -19.96 4.68 -22.22
C GLU A 239 -20.40 6.14 -22.38
N LEU A 240 -19.48 7.01 -22.76
CA LEU A 240 -19.79 8.40 -23.08
C LEU A 240 -20.24 8.52 -24.53
N ILE A 241 -21.52 8.24 -24.77
CA ILE A 241 -22.14 8.23 -26.10
C ILE A 241 -21.84 9.54 -26.83
N GLY A 242 -21.34 9.44 -28.08
CA GLY A 242 -21.00 10.58 -28.91
C GLY A 242 -19.73 11.34 -28.52
N LYS A 243 -19.01 10.92 -27.47
CA LYS A 243 -17.72 11.50 -27.05
C LYS A 243 -16.57 10.58 -27.37
N TYR A 244 -15.57 11.09 -28.08
CA TYR A 244 -14.44 10.33 -28.56
C TYR A 244 -13.11 11.00 -28.24
N TYR A 245 -12.11 10.21 -27.93
CA TYR A 245 -10.73 10.66 -27.99
C TYR A 245 -10.23 10.54 -29.42
N THR A 246 -9.74 11.63 -30.00
CA THR A 246 -9.11 11.63 -31.31
C THR A 246 -7.60 11.79 -31.16
N ASN A 247 -6.85 10.82 -31.61
CA ASN A 247 -5.39 10.93 -31.64
C ASN A 247 -5.01 11.97 -32.71
N ARG A 248 -4.37 13.07 -32.31
CA ARG A 248 -4.04 14.20 -33.19
C ARG A 248 -3.09 13.84 -34.31
N ASN A 249 -2.19 12.88 -34.08
CA ASN A 249 -1.17 12.49 -35.07
C ASN A 249 -1.71 11.52 -36.11
N THR A 250 -2.67 10.67 -35.74
CA THR A 250 -3.16 9.61 -36.61
C THR A 250 -4.61 9.78 -37.04
N GLY A 251 -5.34 10.75 -36.49
CA GLY A 251 -6.77 10.94 -36.72
C GLY A 251 -7.68 9.82 -36.18
N LYS A 252 -7.10 8.78 -35.56
CA LYS A 252 -7.83 7.62 -35.03
C LYS A 252 -8.72 8.03 -33.86
N LYS A 253 -9.96 7.54 -33.86
CA LYS A 253 -10.94 7.78 -32.79
C LYS A 253 -11.06 6.56 -31.89
N TYR A 254 -11.25 6.80 -30.61
CA TYR A 254 -11.40 5.79 -29.56
C TYR A 254 -12.60 6.16 -28.71
N GLN A 255 -13.44 5.18 -28.37
CA GLN A 255 -14.57 5.38 -27.48
C GLN A 255 -14.09 5.83 -26.10
N LEU A 256 -14.84 6.75 -25.47
CA LEU A 256 -14.59 7.17 -24.10
C LEU A 256 -15.60 6.54 -23.14
N TYR A 257 -15.10 6.24 -21.96
CA TYR A 257 -15.85 5.69 -20.84
C TYR A 257 -15.56 6.50 -19.58
N ALA A 258 -16.54 6.62 -18.69
CA ALA A 258 -16.37 7.25 -17.39
C ALA A 258 -16.54 6.20 -16.27
N ASN A 259 -15.71 6.28 -15.26
CA ASN A 259 -15.97 5.58 -14.01
C ASN A 259 -16.96 6.44 -13.20
N PRO A 260 -18.18 5.94 -12.92
CA PRO A 260 -19.23 6.73 -12.27
C PRO A 260 -18.85 7.11 -10.81
N ARG A 261 -17.95 6.35 -10.19
CA ARG A 261 -17.49 6.57 -8.83
C ARG A 261 -16.40 7.63 -8.73
N SER A 262 -15.33 7.49 -9.50
CA SER A 262 -14.16 8.37 -9.45
C SER A 262 -14.27 9.57 -10.38
N GLY A 263 -15.15 9.52 -11.38
CA GLY A 263 -15.22 10.48 -12.46
C GLY A 263 -14.06 10.38 -13.46
N GLN A 264 -13.16 9.41 -13.27
CA GLN A 264 -12.03 9.21 -14.18
C GLN A 264 -12.51 8.79 -15.56
N ILE A 265 -11.97 9.44 -16.59
CA ILE A 265 -12.29 9.13 -17.98
C ILE A 265 -11.21 8.19 -18.55
N TYR A 266 -11.67 7.15 -19.20
CA TYR A 266 -10.87 6.16 -19.90
C TYR A 266 -11.15 6.20 -21.40
N ARG A 267 -10.18 5.83 -22.20
CA ARG A 267 -10.39 5.58 -23.64
C ARG A 267 -10.25 4.09 -23.91
N ASP A 268 -11.00 3.61 -24.90
CA ASP A 268 -10.80 2.27 -25.41
C ASP A 268 -9.35 2.09 -25.90
N ARG A 269 -8.83 0.89 -25.77
CA ARG A 269 -7.54 0.49 -26.35
C ARG A 269 -7.63 0.36 -27.86
N TYR A 270 -8.79 -0.08 -28.37
CA TYR A 270 -9.03 -0.26 -29.78
C TYR A 270 -9.68 0.97 -30.40
N MET A 271 -9.26 1.29 -31.62
CA MET A 271 -9.89 2.38 -32.37
C MET A 271 -11.29 1.96 -32.82
N ILE A 272 -12.18 2.94 -32.93
CA ILE A 272 -13.50 2.75 -33.51
C ILE A 272 -13.31 2.42 -35.00
N THR A 273 -13.70 1.21 -35.38
CA THR A 273 -13.87 0.80 -36.77
C THR A 273 -15.34 0.49 -36.97
N SER A 274 -15.82 0.58 -38.19
CA SER A 274 -17.22 0.30 -38.54
C SER A 274 -17.75 -1.09 -38.13
N LYS A 275 -16.90 -1.93 -37.50
CA LYS A 275 -17.21 -3.30 -37.08
C LYS A 275 -16.90 -3.63 -35.64
N SER A 276 -16.39 -2.70 -34.82
CA SER A 276 -15.96 -3.03 -33.46
C SER A 276 -16.91 -2.46 -32.40
N ALA A 277 -17.92 -3.22 -32.08
CA ALA A 277 -18.44 -3.28 -30.74
C ALA A 277 -17.75 -4.47 -30.08
N GLY A 278 -16.72 -4.26 -29.27
CA GLY A 278 -16.04 -5.40 -28.63
C GLY A 278 -15.03 -4.97 -27.60
N CYS A 279 -15.27 -5.41 -26.40
CA CYS A 279 -14.41 -5.49 -25.24
C CYS A 279 -12.93 -5.28 -25.52
N GLY A 280 -12.44 -4.09 -25.29
CA GLY A 280 -11.03 -3.78 -25.28
C GLY A 280 -10.60 -3.30 -23.91
N TYR A 281 -9.33 -3.49 -23.59
CA TYR A 281 -8.75 -2.86 -22.42
C TYR A 281 -8.88 -1.35 -22.52
N VAL A 282 -9.52 -0.73 -21.56
CA VAL A 282 -9.54 0.72 -21.44
C VAL A 282 -8.28 1.21 -20.72
N VAL A 283 -7.75 2.34 -21.14
CA VAL A 283 -6.58 2.97 -20.55
C VAL A 283 -6.94 4.38 -20.07
N PRO A 284 -6.38 4.83 -18.95
CA PRO A 284 -6.58 6.20 -18.50
C PRO A 284 -6.17 7.19 -19.61
N ARG A 285 -6.94 8.24 -19.77
CA ARG A 285 -6.57 9.35 -20.64
C ARG A 285 -5.42 10.11 -19.97
N SER A 286 -4.22 10.06 -20.55
CA SER A 286 -3.15 10.99 -20.19
C SER A 286 -3.50 12.36 -20.72
N PHE A 287 -3.49 13.36 -19.86
CA PHE A 287 -3.64 14.77 -20.22
C PHE A 287 -2.34 15.32 -20.78
#